data_dd4f6a5c84ac04763821b9e029bc4f67
#
_entry.id   dd4f6a5c84ac04763821b9e029bc4f67
#
_cell.length_a   1.000
_cell.length_b   1.000
_cell.length_c   1.000
_cell.angle_alpha   90.00
_cell.angle_beta   90.00
_cell.angle_gamma   90.00
#
_symmetry.space_group_name_H-M   'P 1'
#
loop_
_entity.id
_entity.type
_entity.pdbx_description
1 polymer ?
#
loop_
_entity_poly.entity_id
_entity_poly.type
_entity_poly.pdbx_seq_one_letter_code
_entity_poly.pdbx_strand_id
1 'polypeptide(L)'
;MKPMTGAAAPDLTPAGTPLPKLWLLRHGETEWSRDGRYTGLTDLPLTEHGEEQALAARGHLEGVDFDLVVTSPLQRATRTAELAGFPDAEILPFAHEWDYGDNEGRNSAMVREENPGYLIWDDGVPNGETLDQVSERADRVIARIQAGCGTPADREPGAKPIENALLVAHGHFLRIVAARWLQFGAIEGRRLVLGTAAVCVLGWDKRTPAIVHWNL
;
A
#
# COMPACT_ATOMS: atom_id res chain seq x y z
N MET A 1 -1.22 31.22 7.81
CA MET A 1 -1.18 29.76 7.76
C MET A 1 -2.62 29.27 7.90
N LYS A 2 -3.30 28.92 6.80
CA LYS A 2 -4.67 28.35 6.84
C LYS A 2 -4.57 26.90 7.33
N PRO A 3 -5.42 26.45 8.27
CA PRO A 3 -5.47 25.04 8.62
C PRO A 3 -5.99 24.28 7.38
N MET A 4 -5.24 23.28 6.94
CA MET A 4 -5.69 22.33 5.92
C MET A 4 -6.82 21.50 6.54
N THR A 5 -8.03 21.74 6.08
CA THR A 5 -9.19 20.89 6.37
C THR A 5 -9.06 19.61 5.54
N GLY A 6 -8.18 18.71 5.97
CA GLY A 6 -8.26 17.33 5.52
C GLY A 6 -9.55 16.74 6.06
N ALA A 7 -10.33 16.05 5.22
CA ALA A 7 -11.47 15.28 5.67
C ALA A 7 -11.02 14.39 6.84
N ALA A 8 -11.77 14.42 7.94
CA ALA A 8 -11.50 13.57 9.09
C ALA A 8 -11.47 12.11 8.61
N ALA A 9 -10.42 11.38 9.01
CA ALA A 9 -10.40 9.95 8.75
C ALA A 9 -11.67 9.31 9.37
N PRO A 10 -12.26 8.31 8.73
CA PRO A 10 -13.47 7.67 9.24
C PRO A 10 -13.22 7.12 10.64
N ASP A 11 -14.21 7.28 11.51
CA ASP A 11 -14.16 6.77 12.89
C ASP A 11 -14.08 5.25 12.86
N LEU A 12 -12.91 4.73 13.20
CA LEU A 12 -12.52 3.35 12.98
C LEU A 12 -13.07 2.45 14.11
N THR A 13 -14.31 2.05 14.06
CA THR A 13 -14.98 0.98 14.79
C THR A 13 -15.83 1.33 16.02
N PRO A 14 -17.09 0.81 16.08
CA PRO A 14 -17.90 0.77 17.29
C PRO A 14 -17.21 -0.04 18.41
N ALA A 15 -17.49 0.30 19.67
CA ALA A 15 -16.97 -0.42 20.81
C ALA A 15 -17.40 -1.90 20.75
N GLY A 16 -16.42 -2.83 20.81
CA GLY A 16 -16.65 -4.28 20.78
C GLY A 16 -16.41 -4.97 19.44
N THR A 17 -16.06 -4.24 18.38
CA THR A 17 -15.66 -4.85 17.11
C THR A 17 -14.18 -5.25 17.15
N PRO A 18 -13.77 -6.44 16.65
CA PRO A 18 -12.38 -6.78 16.47
C PRO A 18 -11.67 -5.75 15.60
N LEU A 19 -10.48 -5.34 15.97
CA LEU A 19 -9.65 -4.39 15.24
C LEU A 19 -8.74 -5.17 14.28
N PRO A 20 -8.92 -5.03 12.95
CA PRO A 20 -8.14 -5.79 11.99
C PRO A 20 -6.68 -5.34 11.97
N LYS A 21 -5.80 -6.24 11.58
CA LYS A 21 -4.44 -5.90 11.15
C LYS A 21 -4.39 -5.85 9.63
N LEU A 22 -3.71 -4.85 9.11
CA LEU A 22 -3.40 -4.75 7.69
C LEU A 22 -1.91 -5.03 7.49
N TRP A 23 -1.62 -6.16 6.88
CA TRP A 23 -0.30 -6.52 6.42
C TRP A 23 -0.06 -5.93 5.04
N LEU A 24 1.09 -5.34 4.85
CA LEU A 24 1.51 -4.75 3.59
C LEU A 24 2.70 -5.53 3.07
N LEU A 25 2.69 -5.88 1.79
CA LEU A 25 3.83 -6.45 1.08
C LEU A 25 4.09 -5.61 -0.17
N ARG A 26 5.25 -4.96 -0.24
CA ARG A 26 5.68 -4.31 -1.47
C ARG A 26 6.15 -5.38 -2.46
N HIS A 27 5.86 -5.20 -3.76
CA HIS A 27 6.39 -6.08 -4.79
C HIS A 27 7.92 -6.19 -4.73
N GLY A 28 8.45 -7.34 -5.18
CA GLY A 28 9.88 -7.57 -5.34
C GLY A 28 10.53 -6.61 -6.33
N GLU A 29 11.85 -6.66 -6.44
CA GLU A 29 12.61 -5.81 -7.36
C GLU A 29 12.15 -5.97 -8.81
N THR A 30 12.04 -4.84 -9.52
CA THR A 30 11.94 -4.73 -10.98
C THR A 30 13.16 -3.99 -11.51
N GLU A 31 13.44 -4.06 -12.82
CA GLU A 31 14.54 -3.32 -13.42
C GLU A 31 14.50 -1.83 -13.05
N TRP A 32 13.33 -1.19 -13.19
CA TRP A 32 13.21 0.23 -12.89
C TRP A 32 13.27 0.56 -11.40
N SER A 33 12.78 -0.32 -10.52
CA SER A 33 12.90 -0.07 -9.07
C SER A 33 14.36 -0.17 -8.60
N ARG A 34 15.15 -1.07 -9.20
CA ARG A 34 16.60 -1.16 -8.99
C ARG A 34 17.32 0.11 -9.40
N ASP A 35 16.93 0.68 -10.55
CA ASP A 35 17.51 1.90 -11.10
C ASP A 35 16.94 3.19 -10.45
N GLY A 36 16.01 3.06 -9.49
CA GLY A 36 15.37 4.18 -8.82
C GLY A 36 14.43 5.00 -9.71
N ARG A 37 13.89 4.40 -10.78
CA ARG A 37 12.95 5.06 -11.70
C ARG A 37 11.52 4.96 -11.17
N TYR A 38 10.74 5.99 -11.44
CA TYR A 38 9.31 5.98 -11.20
C TYR A 38 8.64 4.93 -12.10
N THR A 39 7.96 3.96 -11.46
CA THR A 39 7.28 2.85 -12.12
C THR A 39 5.82 2.86 -11.69
N GLY A 40 5.00 3.63 -12.36
CA GLY A 40 3.57 3.78 -12.09
C GLY A 40 2.76 2.69 -12.79
N LEU A 41 2.18 3.06 -13.94
CA LEU A 41 1.30 2.17 -14.70
C LEU A 41 2.04 1.26 -15.69
N THR A 42 3.31 1.54 -16.00
CA THR A 42 4.12 0.63 -16.81
C THR A 42 4.23 -0.71 -16.11
N ASP A 43 3.77 -1.76 -16.80
CA ASP A 43 3.65 -3.10 -16.22
C ASP A 43 4.91 -3.93 -16.49
N LEU A 44 5.92 -3.77 -15.64
CA LEU A 44 7.20 -4.48 -15.68
C LEU A 44 7.16 -5.76 -14.83
N PRO A 45 7.84 -6.85 -15.28
CA PRO A 45 8.02 -8.06 -14.48
C PRO A 45 9.02 -7.83 -13.33
N LEU A 46 9.05 -8.77 -12.40
CA LEU A 46 10.12 -8.89 -11.42
C LEU A 46 11.44 -9.24 -12.10
N THR A 47 12.57 -8.83 -11.50
CA THR A 47 13.88 -9.42 -11.80
C THR A 47 13.99 -10.79 -11.12
N GLU A 48 15.00 -11.59 -11.50
CA GLU A 48 15.30 -12.84 -10.80
C GLU A 48 15.51 -12.58 -9.29
N HIS A 49 16.25 -11.54 -8.94
CA HIS A 49 16.42 -11.11 -7.55
C HIS A 49 15.09 -10.70 -6.90
N GLY A 50 14.19 -10.04 -7.64
CA GLY A 50 12.86 -9.69 -7.17
C GLY A 50 11.99 -10.91 -6.87
N GLU A 51 12.11 -11.99 -7.64
CA GLU A 51 11.44 -13.25 -7.35
C GLU A 51 12.02 -13.94 -6.09
N GLU A 52 13.35 -13.93 -5.91
CA GLU A 52 13.99 -14.41 -4.68
C GLU A 52 13.53 -13.63 -3.45
N GLN A 53 13.43 -12.30 -3.55
CA GLN A 53 12.91 -11.44 -2.49
C GLN A 53 11.46 -11.80 -2.14
N ALA A 54 10.61 -12.02 -3.15
CA ALA A 54 9.20 -12.39 -2.95
C ALA A 54 9.07 -13.76 -2.27
N LEU A 55 9.90 -14.74 -2.64
CA LEU A 55 9.97 -16.04 -1.98
C LEU A 55 10.43 -15.91 -0.52
N ALA A 56 11.42 -15.06 -0.24
CA ALA A 56 11.92 -14.84 1.11
C ALA A 56 10.86 -14.17 2.00
N ALA A 57 10.06 -13.23 1.46
CA ALA A 57 8.97 -12.57 2.18
C ALA A 57 7.93 -13.55 2.73
N ARG A 58 7.78 -14.73 2.12
CA ARG A 58 6.89 -15.80 2.59
C ARG A 58 7.17 -16.17 4.05
N GLY A 59 8.44 -16.18 4.47
CA GLY A 59 8.82 -16.51 5.84
C GLY A 59 8.23 -15.57 6.91
N HIS A 60 7.96 -14.30 6.56
CA HIS A 60 7.31 -13.33 7.44
C HIS A 60 5.78 -13.47 7.48
N LEU A 61 5.19 -14.15 6.50
CA LEU A 61 3.74 -14.33 6.34
C LEU A 61 3.28 -15.72 6.80
N GLU A 62 4.23 -16.65 6.95
CA GLU A 62 3.94 -18.04 7.35
C GLU A 62 3.34 -18.10 8.75
N GLY A 63 2.29 -18.92 8.92
CA GLY A 63 1.58 -19.07 10.18
C GLY A 63 0.55 -17.98 10.49
N VAL A 64 0.38 -16.99 9.62
CA VAL A 64 -0.70 -16.00 9.72
C VAL A 64 -1.91 -16.51 8.93
N ASP A 65 -3.06 -16.59 9.59
CA ASP A 65 -4.34 -16.89 8.93
C ASP A 65 -4.92 -15.57 8.38
N PHE A 66 -4.85 -15.40 7.06
CA PHE A 66 -5.37 -14.21 6.37
C PHE A 66 -6.82 -14.46 5.93
N ASP A 67 -7.75 -13.66 6.44
CA ASP A 67 -9.16 -13.68 6.03
C ASP A 67 -9.39 -12.99 4.69
N LEU A 68 -8.47 -12.11 4.29
CA LEU A 68 -8.52 -11.39 3.02
C LEU A 68 -7.10 -11.18 2.50
N VAL A 69 -6.85 -11.60 1.27
CA VAL A 69 -5.61 -11.30 0.54
C VAL A 69 -5.97 -10.58 -0.74
N VAL A 70 -5.44 -9.37 -0.90
CA VAL A 70 -5.70 -8.52 -2.06
C VAL A 70 -4.39 -8.06 -2.70
N THR A 71 -4.42 -7.85 -4.01
CA THR A 71 -3.25 -7.42 -4.77
C THR A 71 -3.58 -6.34 -5.80
N SER A 72 -2.59 -5.53 -6.13
CA SER A 72 -2.62 -4.67 -7.32
C SER A 72 -2.79 -5.50 -8.60
N PRO A 73 -3.42 -4.94 -9.67
CA PRO A 73 -3.54 -5.62 -10.95
C PRO A 73 -2.21 -5.78 -11.71
N LEU A 74 -1.14 -5.06 -11.31
CA LEU A 74 0.13 -5.04 -12.05
C LEU A 74 0.95 -6.31 -11.78
N GLN A 75 1.53 -6.90 -12.85
CA GLN A 75 2.16 -8.21 -12.83
C GLN A 75 3.24 -8.36 -11.74
N ARG A 76 4.03 -7.33 -11.44
CA ARG A 76 5.03 -7.35 -10.37
C ARG A 76 4.42 -7.60 -8.99
N ALA A 77 3.19 -7.12 -8.73
CA ALA A 77 2.50 -7.34 -7.47
C ALA A 77 1.80 -8.70 -7.43
N THR A 78 1.10 -9.09 -8.51
CA THR A 78 0.45 -10.41 -8.60
C THR A 78 1.48 -11.53 -8.54
N ARG A 79 2.62 -11.39 -9.24
CA ARG A 79 3.70 -12.37 -9.17
C ARG A 79 4.34 -12.44 -7.78
N THR A 80 4.49 -11.29 -7.09
CA THR A 80 4.96 -11.27 -5.70
C THR A 80 3.98 -11.99 -4.78
N ALA A 81 2.68 -11.76 -4.92
CA ALA A 81 1.65 -12.45 -4.14
C ALA A 81 1.71 -13.97 -4.35
N GLU A 82 1.80 -14.43 -5.61
CA GLU A 82 1.94 -15.84 -5.96
C GLU A 82 3.15 -16.49 -5.27
N LEU A 83 4.34 -15.88 -5.41
CA LEU A 83 5.59 -16.39 -4.83
C LEU A 83 5.59 -16.36 -3.31
N ALA A 84 4.91 -15.38 -2.70
CA ALA A 84 4.72 -15.30 -1.26
C ALA A 84 3.71 -16.33 -0.73
N GLY A 85 3.06 -17.12 -1.60
CA GLY A 85 2.15 -18.21 -1.22
C GLY A 85 0.66 -17.90 -1.40
N PHE A 86 0.31 -16.81 -2.09
CA PHE A 86 -1.08 -16.34 -2.29
C PHE A 86 -1.46 -16.22 -3.77
N PRO A 87 -1.51 -17.34 -4.53
CA PRO A 87 -1.82 -17.32 -5.97
C PRO A 87 -3.26 -16.86 -6.28
N ASP A 88 -4.18 -17.00 -5.32
CA ASP A 88 -5.60 -16.68 -5.46
C ASP A 88 -5.95 -15.29 -4.87
N ALA A 89 -4.96 -14.40 -4.70
CA ALA A 89 -5.21 -13.05 -4.16
C ALA A 89 -6.23 -12.28 -5.03
N GLU A 90 -7.22 -11.67 -4.38
CA GLU A 90 -8.24 -10.83 -5.05
C GLU A 90 -7.58 -9.60 -5.69
N ILE A 91 -7.82 -9.37 -6.97
CA ILE A 91 -7.28 -8.20 -7.66
C ILE A 91 -8.13 -6.96 -7.34
N LEU A 92 -7.50 -5.93 -6.76
CA LEU A 92 -8.11 -4.62 -6.58
C LEU A 92 -7.61 -3.66 -7.65
N PRO A 93 -8.44 -3.28 -8.65
CA PRO A 93 -8.01 -2.41 -9.74
C PRO A 93 -7.46 -1.05 -9.29
N PHE A 94 -7.92 -0.56 -8.15
CA PHE A 94 -7.50 0.73 -7.57
C PHE A 94 -6.28 0.64 -6.63
N ALA A 95 -5.65 -0.54 -6.48
CA ALA A 95 -4.44 -0.73 -5.69
C ALA A 95 -3.15 -0.62 -6.52
N HIS A 96 -3.22 -0.06 -7.74
CA HIS A 96 -2.03 0.22 -8.56
C HIS A 96 -1.15 1.31 -7.92
N GLU A 97 0.08 1.44 -8.40
CA GLU A 97 1.01 2.48 -7.95
C GLU A 97 0.50 3.89 -8.34
N TRP A 98 1.08 4.92 -7.79
CA TRP A 98 0.88 6.30 -8.21
C TRP A 98 1.14 6.40 -9.71
N ASP A 99 0.20 6.98 -10.47
CA ASP A 99 0.42 7.31 -11.87
C ASP A 99 1.37 8.51 -11.94
N TYR A 100 2.59 8.24 -12.40
CA TYR A 100 3.63 9.26 -12.44
C TYR A 100 3.60 10.15 -13.68
N GLY A 101 2.62 9.98 -14.58
CA GLY A 101 2.45 10.82 -15.75
C GLY A 101 3.75 11.00 -16.53
N ASP A 102 4.17 12.25 -16.77
CA ASP A 102 5.39 12.58 -17.53
C ASP A 102 6.70 12.15 -16.83
N ASN A 103 6.63 11.77 -15.56
CA ASN A 103 7.82 11.29 -14.83
C ASN A 103 7.98 9.76 -14.92
N GLU A 104 7.07 9.04 -15.58
CA GLU A 104 7.17 7.60 -15.77
C GLU A 104 8.49 7.21 -16.43
N GLY A 105 9.21 6.24 -15.85
CA GLY A 105 10.52 5.77 -16.35
C GLY A 105 11.71 6.68 -16.04
N ARG A 106 11.49 7.87 -15.50
CA ARG A 106 12.53 8.80 -15.05
C ARG A 106 12.86 8.53 -13.57
N ASN A 107 14.02 8.94 -13.13
CA ASN A 107 14.34 8.97 -11.69
C ASN A 107 14.40 10.42 -11.18
N SER A 108 14.46 10.58 -9.86
CA SER A 108 14.47 11.92 -9.24
C SER A 108 15.64 12.78 -9.67
N ALA A 109 16.80 12.20 -10.03
CA ALA A 109 17.94 12.97 -10.50
C ALA A 109 17.65 13.59 -11.87
N MET A 110 17.11 12.79 -12.81
CA MET A 110 16.72 13.27 -14.15
C MET A 110 15.66 14.38 -14.09
N VAL A 111 14.68 14.24 -13.19
CA VAL A 111 13.65 15.29 -13.03
C VAL A 111 14.26 16.56 -12.44
N ARG A 112 15.22 16.45 -11.52
CA ARG A 112 15.91 17.60 -10.90
C ARG A 112 16.86 18.35 -11.84
N GLU A 113 17.30 17.75 -12.93
CA GLU A 113 18.03 18.48 -13.98
C GLU A 113 17.18 19.60 -14.58
N GLU A 114 15.87 19.37 -14.70
CA GLU A 114 14.91 20.32 -15.25
C GLU A 114 14.24 21.18 -14.16
N ASN A 115 14.01 20.60 -12.98
CA ASN A 115 13.40 21.26 -11.83
C ASN A 115 14.24 21.06 -10.55
N PRO A 116 15.27 21.90 -10.31
CA PRO A 116 16.09 21.82 -9.11
C PRO A 116 15.25 21.92 -7.83
N GLY A 117 15.40 20.94 -6.92
CA GLY A 117 14.63 20.90 -5.69
C GLY A 117 13.35 20.06 -5.77
N TYR A 118 13.02 19.49 -6.92
CA TYR A 118 11.85 18.64 -7.09
C TYR A 118 11.74 17.54 -6.03
N LEU A 119 10.57 17.48 -5.41
CA LEU A 119 10.12 16.43 -4.50
C LEU A 119 8.71 16.02 -4.88
N ILE A 120 8.53 14.79 -5.34
CA ILE A 120 7.24 14.29 -5.83
C ILE A 120 6.07 14.51 -4.85
N TRP A 121 6.36 14.48 -3.55
CA TRP A 121 5.37 14.65 -2.50
C TRP A 121 4.84 16.08 -2.36
N ASP A 122 5.64 17.06 -2.75
CA ASP A 122 5.33 18.48 -2.62
C ASP A 122 4.93 19.07 -3.99
N ASP A 123 5.58 18.63 -5.07
CA ASP A 123 5.41 19.17 -6.42
C ASP A 123 4.42 18.37 -7.28
N GLY A 124 4.10 17.13 -6.86
CA GLY A 124 3.23 16.25 -7.63
C GLY A 124 3.87 15.74 -8.92
N VAL A 125 3.06 15.31 -9.87
CA VAL A 125 3.48 14.76 -11.16
C VAL A 125 2.68 15.40 -12.31
N PRO A 126 3.34 15.97 -13.34
CA PRO A 126 2.63 16.48 -14.51
C PRO A 126 1.89 15.36 -15.25
N ASN A 127 0.65 15.60 -15.63
CA ASN A 127 -0.21 14.65 -16.37
C ASN A 127 -0.43 13.28 -15.69
N GLY A 128 -0.10 13.16 -14.40
CA GLY A 128 -0.36 11.98 -13.58
C GLY A 128 -1.41 12.22 -12.52
N GLU A 129 -1.49 11.32 -11.53
CA GLU A 129 -2.38 11.48 -10.40
C GLU A 129 -1.89 12.54 -9.43
N THR A 130 -2.83 13.29 -8.86
CA THR A 130 -2.56 14.12 -7.69
C THR A 130 -2.43 13.25 -6.43
N LEU A 131 -1.75 13.77 -5.40
CA LEU A 131 -1.65 13.09 -4.11
C LEU A 131 -3.04 12.80 -3.49
N ASP A 132 -4.02 13.69 -3.71
CA ASP A 132 -5.38 13.50 -3.21
C ASP A 132 -6.07 12.33 -3.91
N GLN A 133 -5.91 12.16 -5.23
CA GLN A 133 -6.45 11.02 -5.96
C GLN A 133 -5.87 9.69 -5.48
N VAL A 134 -4.55 9.64 -5.24
CA VAL A 134 -3.92 8.44 -4.66
C VAL A 134 -4.40 8.21 -3.23
N SER A 135 -4.59 9.27 -2.44
CA SER A 135 -5.14 9.18 -1.08
C SER A 135 -6.56 8.59 -1.07
N GLU A 136 -7.43 9.02 -1.99
CA GLU A 136 -8.79 8.47 -2.13
C GLU A 136 -8.76 6.97 -2.45
N ARG A 137 -7.84 6.52 -3.30
CA ARG A 137 -7.65 5.09 -3.58
C ARG A 137 -7.17 4.32 -2.35
N ALA A 138 -6.25 4.89 -1.58
CA ALA A 138 -5.78 4.31 -0.32
C ALA A 138 -6.92 4.19 0.70
N ASP A 139 -7.75 5.23 0.83
CA ASP A 139 -8.92 5.22 1.72
C ASP A 139 -9.94 4.14 1.30
N ARG A 140 -10.12 3.90 0.00
CA ARG A 140 -10.98 2.80 -0.51
C ARG A 140 -10.45 1.42 -0.11
N VAL A 141 -9.13 1.19 -0.14
CA VAL A 141 -8.53 -0.06 0.36
C VAL A 141 -8.82 -0.23 1.85
N ILE A 142 -8.57 0.81 2.64
CA ILE A 142 -8.82 0.78 4.09
C ILE A 142 -10.31 0.51 4.38
N ALA A 143 -11.20 1.20 3.68
CA ALA A 143 -12.65 0.99 3.83
C ALA A 143 -13.08 -0.44 3.46
N ARG A 144 -12.51 -1.04 2.39
CA ARG A 144 -12.78 -2.44 1.98
C ARG A 144 -12.42 -3.43 3.09
N ILE A 145 -11.28 -3.19 3.77
CA ILE A 145 -10.82 -4.05 4.87
C ILE A 145 -11.73 -3.85 6.08
N GLN A 146 -12.04 -2.61 6.43
CA GLN A 146 -12.88 -2.28 7.59
C GLN A 146 -14.32 -2.76 7.45
N ALA A 147 -14.89 -2.70 6.25
CA ALA A 147 -16.23 -3.23 5.98
C ALA A 147 -16.33 -4.72 6.30
N GLY A 148 -15.26 -5.49 6.11
CA GLY A 148 -15.19 -6.90 6.48
C GLY A 148 -15.04 -7.14 8.00
N CYS A 149 -14.74 -6.09 8.78
CA CYS A 149 -14.59 -6.17 10.24
C CYS A 149 -15.85 -5.76 11.01
N GLY A 150 -16.86 -5.24 10.31
CA GLY A 150 -18.11 -4.72 10.89
C GLY A 150 -18.83 -5.69 11.83
N THR A 151 -19.84 -5.21 12.54
CA THR A 151 -20.69 -6.06 13.38
C THR A 151 -21.38 -7.14 12.52
N PRO A 152 -21.91 -8.24 13.10
CA PRO A 152 -22.66 -9.24 12.33
C PRO A 152 -23.81 -8.66 11.50
N ALA A 153 -24.31 -7.46 11.85
CA ALA A 153 -25.34 -6.75 11.11
C ALA A 153 -24.80 -6.05 9.84
N ASP A 154 -23.51 -5.73 9.82
CA ASP A 154 -22.83 -5.02 8.71
C ASP A 154 -22.18 -5.97 7.71
N ARG A 155 -22.19 -7.27 7.97
CA ARG A 155 -21.56 -8.30 7.14
C ARG A 155 -22.60 -9.22 6.50
N GLU A 156 -22.20 -9.83 5.37
CA GLU A 156 -22.98 -10.91 4.78
C GLU A 156 -23.26 -12.01 5.83
N PRO A 157 -24.47 -12.59 5.86
CA PRO A 157 -24.84 -13.61 6.82
C PRO A 157 -23.86 -14.79 6.80
N GLY A 158 -23.19 -15.08 7.92
CA GLY A 158 -22.24 -16.17 8.08
C GLY A 158 -20.79 -15.83 7.71
N ALA A 159 -20.48 -14.64 7.22
CA ALA A 159 -19.10 -14.21 6.96
C ALA A 159 -18.33 -14.03 8.29
N LYS A 160 -17.12 -14.57 8.33
CA LYS A 160 -16.18 -14.33 9.44
C LYS A 160 -15.69 -12.88 9.44
N PRO A 161 -15.40 -12.28 10.61
CA PRO A 161 -14.75 -10.98 10.63
C PRO A 161 -13.34 -11.07 10.04
N ILE A 162 -12.90 -10.02 9.34
CA ILE A 162 -11.52 -9.89 8.93
C ILE A 162 -10.69 -9.52 10.17
N GLU A 163 -9.79 -10.40 10.58
CA GLU A 163 -8.80 -10.14 11.63
C GLU A 163 -7.45 -9.80 11.04
N ASN A 164 -7.05 -10.47 9.95
CA ASN A 164 -5.84 -10.19 9.21
C ASN A 164 -6.15 -10.04 7.72
N ALA A 165 -5.76 -8.92 7.15
CA ALA A 165 -5.78 -8.69 5.70
C ALA A 165 -4.36 -8.49 5.20
N LEU A 166 -4.06 -9.01 4.00
CA LEU A 166 -2.79 -8.76 3.29
C LEU A 166 -3.08 -7.94 2.04
N LEU A 167 -2.33 -6.86 1.86
CA LEU A 167 -2.29 -6.06 0.63
C LEU A 167 -0.92 -6.16 -0.01
N VAL A 168 -0.86 -6.69 -1.24
CA VAL A 168 0.37 -6.72 -2.05
C VAL A 168 0.31 -5.61 -3.08
N ALA A 169 1.20 -4.62 -2.99
CA ALA A 169 1.16 -3.44 -3.85
C ALA A 169 2.54 -2.77 -4.00
N HIS A 170 2.60 -1.44 -4.01
CA HIS A 170 3.72 -0.66 -4.53
C HIS A 170 4.29 0.32 -3.51
N GLY A 171 5.44 0.88 -3.84
CA GLY A 171 6.23 1.71 -2.93
C GLY A 171 5.51 2.95 -2.40
N HIS A 172 5.10 3.87 -3.25
CA HIS A 172 4.44 5.10 -2.81
C HIS A 172 3.01 4.82 -2.34
N PHE A 173 2.28 3.97 -3.04
CA PHE A 173 0.91 3.63 -2.67
C PHE A 173 0.81 3.05 -1.26
N LEU A 174 1.64 2.06 -0.90
CA LEU A 174 1.64 1.46 0.43
C LEU A 174 2.06 2.44 1.53
N ARG A 175 2.98 3.35 1.25
CA ARG A 175 3.37 4.42 2.17
C ARG A 175 2.21 5.38 2.44
N ILE A 176 1.41 5.69 1.41
CA ILE A 176 0.19 6.49 1.53
C ILE A 176 -0.87 5.71 2.31
N VAL A 177 -1.09 4.43 2.00
CA VAL A 177 -2.01 3.56 2.78
C VAL A 177 -1.62 3.57 4.27
N ALA A 178 -0.33 3.44 4.59
CA ALA A 178 0.13 3.47 5.97
C ALA A 178 -0.11 4.83 6.64
N ALA A 179 0.17 5.95 5.96
CA ALA A 179 -0.12 7.28 6.49
C ALA A 179 -1.63 7.47 6.75
N ARG A 180 -2.49 7.03 5.82
CA ARG A 180 -3.95 7.10 5.96
C ARG A 180 -4.48 6.20 7.07
N TRP A 181 -3.92 4.97 7.21
CA TRP A 181 -4.23 4.09 8.35
C TRP A 181 -3.95 4.77 9.69
N LEU A 182 -2.81 5.46 9.79
CA LEU A 182 -2.42 6.22 10.98
C LEU A 182 -3.22 7.52 11.18
N GLN A 183 -4.22 7.79 10.34
CA GLN A 183 -5.02 9.02 10.35
C GLN A 183 -4.20 10.29 10.06
N PHE A 184 -3.08 10.15 9.37
CA PHE A 184 -2.28 11.27 8.89
C PHE A 184 -2.69 11.69 7.48
N GLY A 185 -2.29 12.89 7.07
CA GLY A 185 -2.35 13.30 5.67
C GLY A 185 -1.48 12.38 4.79
N ALA A 186 -1.92 12.12 3.56
CA ALA A 186 -1.20 11.25 2.61
C ALA A 186 0.27 11.66 2.41
N ILE A 187 0.56 12.97 2.49
CA ILE A 187 1.92 13.53 2.36
C ILE A 187 2.89 12.98 3.42
N GLU A 188 2.42 12.55 4.59
CA GLU A 188 3.27 11.99 5.64
C GLU A 188 3.83 10.61 5.26
N GLY A 189 3.29 9.95 4.23
CA GLY A 189 3.88 8.77 3.61
C GLY A 189 5.33 8.98 3.16
N ARG A 190 5.73 10.22 2.87
CA ARG A 190 7.13 10.59 2.55
C ARG A 190 8.14 10.19 3.62
N ARG A 191 7.70 10.04 4.88
CA ARG A 191 8.54 9.69 6.03
C ARG A 191 8.70 8.18 6.24
N LEU A 192 7.90 7.39 5.54
CA LEU A 192 7.82 5.94 5.69
C LEU A 192 8.61 5.26 4.55
N VAL A 193 9.91 5.09 4.73
CA VAL A 193 10.73 4.39 3.73
C VAL A 193 10.36 2.92 3.68
N LEU A 194 10.18 2.36 2.46
CA LEU A 194 9.70 0.99 2.25
C LEU A 194 10.56 0.28 1.19
N GLY A 195 11.23 -0.80 1.56
CA GLY A 195 12.05 -1.64 0.68
C GLY A 195 11.21 -2.50 -0.29
N THR A 196 11.83 -3.04 -1.35
CA THR A 196 11.22 -4.07 -2.20
C THR A 196 11.02 -5.36 -1.39
N ALA A 197 9.91 -6.06 -1.62
CA ALA A 197 9.46 -7.23 -0.89
C ALA A 197 9.38 -7.08 0.65
N ALA A 198 9.51 -5.85 1.18
CA ALA A 198 9.37 -5.60 2.60
C ALA A 198 7.94 -5.87 3.06
N VAL A 199 7.82 -6.53 4.21
CA VAL A 199 6.58 -6.79 4.91
C VAL A 199 6.41 -5.74 6.01
N CYS A 200 5.23 -5.16 6.13
CA CYS A 200 4.87 -4.25 7.22
C CYS A 200 3.55 -4.69 7.85
N VAL A 201 3.35 -4.35 9.11
CA VAL A 201 2.11 -4.65 9.83
C VAL A 201 1.57 -3.38 10.46
N LEU A 202 0.41 -2.97 9.99
CA LEU A 202 -0.40 -1.92 10.57
C LEU A 202 -1.43 -2.56 11.50
N GLY A 203 -1.58 -2.00 12.67
CA GLY A 203 -2.49 -2.52 13.70
C GLY A 203 -2.87 -1.41 14.67
N TRP A 204 -2.91 -1.74 15.94
CA TRP A 204 -3.48 -0.88 16.96
C TRP A 204 -2.67 -0.94 18.27
N ASP A 205 -2.46 0.20 18.89
CA ASP A 205 -2.18 0.29 20.32
C ASP A 205 -3.50 0.60 21.04
N LYS A 206 -4.08 -0.41 21.66
CA LYS A 206 -5.45 -0.37 22.22
C LYS A 206 -6.46 -0.05 21.11
N ARG A 207 -6.84 1.22 20.95
CA ARG A 207 -7.76 1.73 19.92
C ARG A 207 -7.11 2.78 19.01
N THR A 208 -5.83 3.04 19.17
CA THR A 208 -5.08 3.99 18.36
C THR A 208 -4.43 3.26 17.20
N PRO A 209 -4.67 3.66 15.93
CA PRO A 209 -3.96 3.08 14.79
C PRO A 209 -2.45 3.22 14.96
N ALA A 210 -1.72 2.13 14.70
CA ALA A 210 -0.28 2.07 14.96
C ALA A 210 0.45 1.25 13.89
N ILE A 211 1.74 1.50 13.72
CA ILE A 211 2.66 0.59 13.04
C ILE A 211 3.13 -0.44 14.07
N VAL A 212 2.89 -1.70 13.79
CA VAL A 212 3.36 -2.82 14.63
C VAL A 212 4.74 -3.28 14.18
N HIS A 213 4.92 -3.43 12.86
CA HIS A 213 6.20 -3.74 12.24
C HIS A 213 6.38 -2.94 10.95
N TRP A 214 7.63 -2.60 10.64
CA TRP A 214 7.97 -1.85 9.42
C TRP A 214 9.28 -2.33 8.81
N ASN A 215 9.27 -2.72 7.53
CA ASN A 215 10.43 -3.25 6.79
C ASN A 215 11.02 -4.53 7.42
N LEU A 216 10.17 -5.53 7.64
CA LEU A 216 10.64 -6.87 7.98
C LEU A 216 11.34 -7.51 6.78
#